data_25df86b754d9285bd19535ddb5d5b557
#
_entry.id   25df86b754d9285bd19535ddb5d5b557
#
_cell.length_a   1.000
_cell.length_b   1.000
_cell.length_c   1.000
_cell.angle_alpha   90.00
_cell.angle_beta   90.00
_cell.angle_gamma   90.00
#
_symmetry.space_group_name_H-M   'P 1'
#
loop_
_entity.id
_entity.type
_entity.pdbx_description
1 polymer ?
#
loop_
_entity_poly.entity_id
_entity_poly.type
_entity_poly.pdbx_seq_one_letter_code
_entity_poly.pdbx_strand_id
1 'polypeptide(L)'
;MKVRRLIYLAVAILLLSSCTVSRRAAAIAEYPKIDHSGEYEGILEECIYHCSVKGPSERRMLVYLPADYYETSARYPVFYLLHGARGNETSWIVKGDLLQNIDSLTAGGLMGKTIVVLPNTNQHDSDRDYAKSRIKGAIESFFENDGRVEYSFVSDVVEKVDSTYRTIPEKSARAIGGLSIGALQSIHITANYPDVFDYVGMFSPMVHPPLKPSEHVSFYKKLKQKHKVQFASPPRLYWVMIGKTDIFYPRMQGYCHYLKRKGYKHEYYTSPGGHQWYNWEEYCNMFMQRLWK
;
A
#
# COMPACT_ATOMS: atom_id res chain seq x y z
N MET A 1 14.53 -21.39 -18.47
CA MET A 1 14.43 -22.11 -17.19
C MET A 1 15.40 -21.59 -16.11
N LYS A 2 16.69 -21.38 -16.40
CA LYS A 2 17.71 -20.93 -15.39
C LYS A 2 17.42 -19.53 -14.81
N VAL A 3 16.99 -18.57 -15.60
CA VAL A 3 16.69 -17.18 -15.13
C VAL A 3 15.49 -17.13 -14.19
N ARG A 4 14.45 -17.92 -14.44
CA ARG A 4 13.31 -18.04 -13.51
C ARG A 4 13.74 -18.59 -12.13
N ARG A 5 14.60 -19.63 -12.09
CA ARG A 5 15.11 -20.21 -10.84
C ARG A 5 15.97 -19.23 -10.03
N LEU A 6 16.77 -18.38 -10.68
CA LEU A 6 17.56 -17.34 -10.00
C LEU A 6 16.66 -16.24 -9.38
N ILE A 7 15.58 -15.84 -10.08
CA ILE A 7 14.61 -14.89 -9.53
C ILE A 7 13.89 -15.49 -8.32
N TYR A 8 13.50 -16.77 -8.37
CA TYR A 8 12.88 -17.48 -7.24
C TYR A 8 13.81 -17.53 -6.02
N LEU A 9 15.10 -17.81 -6.23
CA LEU A 9 16.08 -17.91 -5.15
C LEU A 9 16.38 -16.54 -4.52
N ALA A 10 16.52 -15.49 -5.33
CA ALA A 10 16.74 -14.12 -4.85
C ALA A 10 15.54 -13.57 -4.06
N VAL A 11 14.31 -13.82 -4.51
CA VAL A 11 13.10 -13.43 -3.79
C VAL A 11 12.95 -14.21 -2.48
N ALA A 12 13.26 -15.50 -2.45
CA ALA A 12 13.23 -16.31 -1.24
C ALA A 12 14.25 -15.85 -0.20
N ILE A 13 15.49 -15.53 -0.62
CA ILE A 13 16.57 -15.07 0.27
C ILE A 13 16.24 -13.69 0.87
N LEU A 14 15.58 -12.81 0.13
CA LEU A 14 15.29 -11.45 0.58
C LEU A 14 14.02 -11.35 1.45
N LEU A 15 13.06 -12.23 1.24
CA LEU A 15 11.96 -12.39 2.18
C LEU A 15 12.44 -12.97 3.53
N LEU A 16 13.60 -13.61 3.55
CA LEU A 16 14.27 -14.10 4.78
C LEU A 16 15.10 -13.02 5.48
N SER A 17 15.72 -12.10 4.75
CA SER A 17 16.56 -11.05 5.34
C SER A 17 15.77 -9.92 6.00
N SER A 18 14.55 -9.65 5.56
CA SER A 18 13.62 -8.74 6.26
C SER A 18 13.06 -9.32 7.57
N CYS A 19 13.35 -10.59 7.87
CA CYS A 19 12.87 -11.33 9.04
C CYS A 19 13.85 -11.37 10.22
N THR A 20 15.01 -10.73 10.16
CA THR A 20 15.99 -10.79 11.26
C THR A 20 15.74 -9.83 12.41
N VAL A 21 14.69 -9.03 12.36
CA VAL A 21 14.25 -8.23 13.51
C VAL A 21 12.98 -8.84 14.07
N SER A 22 13.12 -9.53 15.15
CA SER A 22 12.10 -10.09 16.07
C SER A 22 11.87 -11.61 16.00
N ARG A 23 12.51 -12.32 16.91
CA ARG A 23 12.21 -13.73 17.26
C ARG A 23 10.91 -13.89 18.10
N ARG A 24 9.91 -13.02 17.93
CA ARG A 24 8.65 -13.06 18.70
C ARG A 24 7.41 -12.93 17.83
N ALA A 25 7.21 -13.83 16.86
CA ALA A 25 5.89 -13.97 16.24
C ALA A 25 5.73 -15.39 15.69
N ALA A 26 5.56 -16.33 16.59
CA ALA A 26 5.04 -17.64 16.28
C ALA A 26 3.79 -17.84 17.13
N ALA A 27 2.66 -17.99 16.47
CA ALA A 27 1.30 -18.21 16.93
C ALA A 27 0.39 -16.98 16.82
N ILE A 28 -0.20 -16.77 15.66
CA ILE A 28 -1.33 -15.86 15.53
C ILE A 28 -2.42 -16.65 14.82
N ALA A 29 -3.37 -17.15 15.62
CA ALA A 29 -4.65 -17.68 15.19
C ALA A 29 -5.81 -16.73 15.53
N GLU A 30 -5.51 -15.52 15.94
CA GLU A 30 -6.46 -14.43 16.17
C GLU A 30 -5.85 -13.17 15.56
N TYR A 31 -6.67 -12.25 15.04
CA TYR A 31 -6.23 -10.92 14.65
C TYR A 31 -5.39 -10.35 15.80
N PRO A 32 -4.18 -9.87 15.54
CA PRO A 32 -3.37 -9.32 16.62
C PRO A 32 -4.21 -8.26 17.31
N LYS A 33 -4.37 -8.40 18.64
CA LYS A 33 -4.90 -7.29 19.44
C LYS A 33 -3.94 -6.14 19.20
N ILE A 34 -4.47 -5.03 18.71
CA ILE A 34 -3.68 -3.82 18.53
C ILE A 34 -3.28 -3.38 19.93
N ASP A 35 -1.98 -3.37 20.18
CA ASP A 35 -1.48 -2.79 21.42
C ASP A 35 -1.61 -1.27 21.29
N HIS A 36 -2.62 -0.71 21.93
CA HIS A 36 -2.85 0.73 22.00
C HIS A 36 -1.94 1.42 23.04
N SER A 37 -0.88 0.75 23.52
CA SER A 37 0.02 1.28 24.55
C SER A 37 0.96 2.39 24.05
N GLY A 38 1.07 2.60 22.72
CA GLY A 38 1.70 3.80 22.18
C GLY A 38 0.75 4.98 22.29
N GLU A 39 1.15 6.04 22.97
CA GLU A 39 0.39 7.28 23.05
C GLU A 39 0.24 7.88 21.63
N TYR A 40 -0.98 7.99 21.16
CA TYR A 40 -1.37 8.72 19.96
C TYR A 40 -2.69 9.46 20.23
N GLU A 41 -2.88 10.60 19.57
CA GLU A 41 -4.02 11.50 19.85
C GLU A 41 -5.27 11.16 19.03
N GLY A 42 -5.10 10.61 17.84
CA GLY A 42 -6.21 10.27 16.94
C GLY A 42 -7.06 9.10 17.44
N ILE A 43 -8.06 8.75 16.66
CA ILE A 43 -8.98 7.64 16.98
C ILE A 43 -8.73 6.52 15.97
N LEU A 44 -8.51 5.30 16.44
CA LEU A 44 -8.33 4.13 15.58
C LEU A 44 -9.56 3.24 15.66
N GLU A 45 -10.22 3.02 14.52
CA GLU A 45 -11.42 2.20 14.40
C GLU A 45 -11.20 0.97 13.53
N GLU A 46 -11.94 -0.08 13.82
CA GLU A 46 -12.09 -1.22 12.92
C GLU A 46 -13.31 -1.04 12.02
N CYS A 47 -13.14 -1.27 10.73
CA CYS A 47 -14.24 -1.25 9.78
C CYS A 47 -14.22 -2.53 8.93
N ILE A 48 -15.34 -3.21 8.87
CA ILE A 48 -15.52 -4.39 8.03
C ILE A 48 -16.13 -3.96 6.70
N TYR A 49 -15.60 -4.49 5.60
CA TYR A 49 -16.12 -4.29 4.27
C TYR A 49 -16.34 -5.60 3.54
N HIS A 50 -17.36 -5.64 2.68
CA HIS A 50 -17.67 -6.80 1.87
C HIS A 50 -16.78 -6.84 0.62
N CYS A 51 -16.29 -8.02 0.28
CA CYS A 51 -15.58 -8.27 -0.96
C CYS A 51 -16.55 -8.67 -2.07
N SER A 52 -16.61 -7.87 -3.12
CA SER A 52 -17.43 -8.16 -4.32
C SER A 52 -16.80 -9.23 -5.23
N VAL A 53 -15.53 -9.60 -4.98
CA VAL A 53 -14.78 -10.58 -5.77
C VAL A 53 -14.59 -11.89 -5.01
N LYS A 54 -14.31 -12.97 -5.74
CA LYS A 54 -14.04 -14.30 -5.14
C LYS A 54 -12.90 -14.20 -4.12
N GLY A 55 -13.15 -14.67 -2.91
CA GLY A 55 -12.22 -14.63 -1.77
C GLY A 55 -13.00 -14.61 -0.47
N PRO A 56 -12.42 -14.05 0.61
CA PRO A 56 -13.17 -13.76 1.83
C PRO A 56 -14.39 -12.91 1.53
N SER A 57 -15.55 -13.29 2.07
CA SER A 57 -16.78 -12.50 1.91
C SER A 57 -16.67 -11.14 2.62
N GLU A 58 -15.87 -11.09 3.69
CA GLU A 58 -15.63 -9.90 4.49
C GLU A 58 -14.15 -9.73 4.75
N ARG A 59 -13.71 -8.47 4.83
CA ARG A 59 -12.35 -8.08 5.19
C ARG A 59 -12.38 -6.95 6.19
N ARG A 60 -11.31 -6.85 6.95
CA ARG A 60 -11.11 -5.75 7.89
C ARG A 60 -10.21 -4.68 7.29
N MET A 61 -10.50 -3.45 7.60
CA MET A 61 -9.58 -2.33 7.51
C MET A 61 -9.52 -1.61 8.86
N LEU A 62 -8.39 -0.98 9.14
CA LEU A 62 -8.27 -0.04 10.24
C LEU A 62 -8.37 1.37 9.69
N VAL A 63 -9.05 2.24 10.41
CA VAL A 63 -9.27 3.63 10.02
C VAL A 63 -8.82 4.54 11.15
N TYR A 64 -7.74 5.30 10.88
CA TYR A 64 -7.32 6.38 11.77
C TYR A 64 -8.11 7.63 11.43
N LEU A 65 -8.71 8.23 12.45
CA LEU A 65 -9.47 9.48 12.38
C LEU A 65 -8.73 10.56 13.18
N PRO A 66 -8.76 11.84 12.74
CA PRO A 66 -8.23 12.95 13.51
C PRO A 66 -8.82 13.03 14.94
N ALA A 67 -8.05 13.47 15.92
CA ALA A 67 -8.45 13.51 17.33
C ALA A 67 -9.81 14.17 17.57
N ASP A 68 -10.07 15.27 16.88
CA ASP A 68 -11.33 16.04 16.98
C ASP A 68 -12.44 15.56 16.02
N TYR A 69 -12.30 14.36 15.43
CA TYR A 69 -13.24 13.90 14.42
C TYR A 69 -14.68 13.94 14.90
N TYR A 70 -14.99 13.48 16.10
CA TYR A 70 -16.36 13.48 16.66
C TYR A 70 -16.81 14.81 17.25
N GLU A 71 -15.89 15.77 17.40
CA GLU A 71 -16.20 17.10 17.96
C GLU A 71 -16.59 18.11 16.88
N THR A 72 -16.34 17.79 15.63
CA THR A 72 -16.60 18.68 14.48
C THR A 72 -17.50 18.02 13.43
N SER A 73 -18.08 18.82 12.55
CA SER A 73 -18.77 18.34 11.33
C SER A 73 -17.90 18.40 10.07
N ALA A 74 -16.59 18.63 10.22
CA ALA A 74 -15.66 18.77 9.11
C ALA A 74 -15.58 17.49 8.26
N ARG A 75 -15.30 17.66 6.97
CA ARG A 75 -14.94 16.57 6.06
C ARG A 75 -13.43 16.58 5.85
N TYR A 76 -12.86 15.40 5.67
CA TYR A 76 -11.42 15.20 5.64
C TYR A 76 -10.98 14.53 4.34
N PRO A 77 -9.80 14.88 3.82
CA PRO A 77 -9.15 14.10 2.77
C PRO A 77 -8.77 12.72 3.29
N VAL A 78 -8.56 11.75 2.39
CA VAL A 78 -8.31 10.35 2.73
C VAL A 78 -7.01 9.85 2.12
N PHE A 79 -6.18 9.21 2.95
CA PHE A 79 -5.00 8.48 2.52
C PHE A 79 -5.19 6.98 2.72
N TYR A 80 -5.24 6.22 1.63
CA TYR A 80 -5.27 4.75 1.62
C TYR A 80 -3.85 4.21 1.58
N LEU A 81 -3.41 3.53 2.64
CA LEU A 81 -2.05 3.06 2.82
C LEU A 81 -1.98 1.53 2.86
N LEU A 82 -1.42 0.93 1.82
CA LEU A 82 -1.43 -0.50 1.56
C LEU A 82 -0.18 -1.18 2.13
N HIS A 83 -0.39 -2.35 2.74
CA HIS A 83 0.69 -3.18 3.27
C HIS A 83 1.44 -3.95 2.16
N GLY A 84 2.57 -4.55 2.49
CA GLY A 84 3.34 -5.41 1.59
C GLY A 84 2.94 -6.89 1.69
N ALA A 85 3.66 -7.73 0.93
CA ALA A 85 3.49 -9.17 0.99
C ALA A 85 3.58 -9.69 2.42
N ARG A 86 2.70 -10.62 2.82
CA ARG A 86 2.60 -11.20 4.17
C ARG A 86 2.29 -10.17 5.27
N GLY A 87 1.89 -8.97 4.90
CA GLY A 87 1.34 -7.98 5.80
C GLY A 87 -0.17 -8.10 5.91
N ASN A 88 -0.72 -7.22 6.72
CA ASN A 88 -2.15 -7.01 6.90
C ASN A 88 -2.40 -5.55 7.29
N GLU A 89 -3.61 -5.22 7.62
CA GLU A 89 -4.04 -3.87 8.01
C GLU A 89 -3.31 -3.31 9.24
N THR A 90 -2.68 -4.14 10.07
CA THR A 90 -1.93 -3.69 11.26
C THR A 90 -0.45 -3.40 10.97
N SER A 91 0.06 -3.78 9.80
CA SER A 91 1.50 -3.81 9.51
C SER A 91 2.19 -2.46 9.64
N TRP A 92 1.54 -1.40 9.21
CA TRP A 92 2.08 -0.05 9.30
C TRP A 92 2.09 0.50 10.73
N ILE A 93 1.14 0.07 11.56
CA ILE A 93 1.07 0.45 12.99
C ILE A 93 2.18 -0.28 13.76
N VAL A 94 2.28 -1.60 13.58
CA VAL A 94 3.19 -2.45 14.39
C VAL A 94 4.66 -2.29 14.01
N LYS A 95 4.97 -1.89 12.77
CA LYS A 95 6.33 -1.90 12.23
C LYS A 95 6.81 -0.55 11.70
N GLY A 96 5.93 0.43 11.56
CA GLY A 96 6.23 1.71 10.93
C GLY A 96 5.79 2.89 11.77
N ASP A 97 5.49 2.69 13.05
CA ASP A 97 5.11 3.73 14.04
C ASP A 97 4.12 4.78 13.48
N LEU A 98 3.19 4.28 12.61
CA LEU A 98 2.36 5.15 11.76
C LEU A 98 1.52 6.15 12.55
N LEU A 99 0.91 5.73 13.68
CA LEU A 99 -0.02 6.57 14.43
C LEU A 99 0.73 7.76 15.04
N GLN A 100 1.88 7.50 15.67
CA GLN A 100 2.75 8.52 16.26
C GLN A 100 3.30 9.47 15.19
N ASN A 101 3.62 8.93 14.01
CA ASN A 101 4.10 9.74 12.88
C ASN A 101 3.01 10.67 12.34
N ILE A 102 1.76 10.19 12.21
CA ILE A 102 0.63 11.03 11.79
C ILE A 102 0.41 12.17 12.78
N ASP A 103 0.37 11.86 14.09
CA ASP A 103 0.14 12.85 15.13
C ASP A 103 1.25 13.90 15.16
N SER A 104 2.50 13.46 15.12
CA SER A 104 3.67 14.36 15.09
C SER A 104 3.66 15.29 13.87
N LEU A 105 3.35 14.76 12.68
CA LEU A 105 3.27 15.56 11.46
C LEU A 105 2.09 16.54 11.48
N THR A 106 0.96 16.13 12.06
CA THR A 106 -0.23 16.97 12.17
C THR A 106 -0.01 18.09 13.19
N ALA A 107 0.50 17.78 14.38
CA ALA A 107 0.82 18.75 15.41
C ALA A 107 1.89 19.75 14.96
N GLY A 108 2.88 19.28 14.18
CA GLY A 108 3.91 20.13 13.58
C GLY A 108 3.44 20.96 12.38
N GLY A 109 2.18 20.86 11.96
CA GLY A 109 1.66 21.58 10.78
C GLY A 109 2.26 21.11 9.45
N LEU A 110 2.91 19.95 9.45
CA LEU A 110 3.55 19.36 8.26
C LEU A 110 2.58 18.54 7.41
N MET A 111 1.49 18.07 8.01
CA MET A 111 0.39 17.35 7.37
C MET A 111 -0.95 17.94 7.83
N GLY A 112 -1.90 18.08 6.92
CA GLY A 112 -3.27 18.45 7.28
C GLY A 112 -4.02 17.27 7.92
N LYS A 113 -5.04 17.55 8.75
CA LYS A 113 -5.90 16.52 9.32
C LYS A 113 -6.45 15.61 8.22
N THR A 114 -6.23 14.32 8.34
CA THR A 114 -6.45 13.33 7.28
C THR A 114 -7.00 12.04 7.89
N ILE A 115 -7.99 11.45 7.24
CA ILE A 115 -8.39 10.07 7.51
C ILE A 115 -7.37 9.14 6.86
N VAL A 116 -6.78 8.21 7.61
CA VAL A 116 -5.85 7.21 7.05
C VAL A 116 -6.48 5.83 7.13
N VAL A 117 -6.58 5.17 5.98
CA VAL A 117 -7.24 3.87 5.82
C VAL A 117 -6.21 2.81 5.54
N LEU A 118 -6.20 1.76 6.34
CA LEU A 118 -5.30 0.62 6.28
C LEU A 118 -6.09 -0.64 5.92
N PRO A 119 -6.37 -0.91 4.64
CA PRO A 119 -7.16 -2.07 4.25
C PRO A 119 -6.32 -3.34 4.28
N ASN A 120 -6.93 -4.47 4.65
CA ASN A 120 -6.35 -5.78 4.40
C ASN A 120 -6.54 -6.14 2.91
N THR A 121 -5.46 -6.09 2.14
CA THR A 121 -5.46 -6.37 0.70
C THR A 121 -4.96 -7.78 0.36
N ASN A 122 -4.90 -8.71 1.33
CA ASN A 122 -4.56 -10.10 1.07
C ASN A 122 -5.63 -10.78 0.22
N GLN A 123 -5.22 -11.64 -0.68
CA GLN A 123 -6.13 -12.34 -1.60
C GLN A 123 -6.76 -13.58 -0.97
N HIS A 124 -6.27 -14.04 0.16
CA HIS A 124 -6.71 -15.25 0.87
C HIS A 124 -7.31 -14.97 2.24
N ASP A 125 -8.19 -15.90 2.65
CA ASP A 125 -9.00 -15.84 3.86
C ASP A 125 -8.20 -15.92 5.16
N SER A 126 -6.92 -16.26 5.12
CA SER A 126 -6.29 -16.57 6.38
C SER A 126 -4.80 -16.28 6.42
N ASP A 127 -4.43 -15.60 7.46
CA ASP A 127 -3.11 -15.70 8.09
C ASP A 127 -2.71 -17.18 8.38
N ARG A 128 -3.65 -18.13 8.31
CA ARG A 128 -3.45 -19.55 8.60
C ARG A 128 -2.60 -20.29 7.60
N ASP A 129 -2.70 -19.98 6.31
CA ASP A 129 -1.96 -20.71 5.28
C ASP A 129 -0.51 -20.24 5.16
N TYR A 130 -0.23 -18.98 5.50
CA TYR A 130 1.14 -18.46 5.54
C TYR A 130 1.93 -18.95 6.77
N ALA A 131 1.25 -19.39 7.83
CA ALA A 131 1.89 -19.91 9.04
C ALA A 131 2.52 -21.30 8.87
N LYS A 132 2.02 -22.12 7.94
CA LYS A 132 2.45 -23.53 7.76
C LYS A 132 3.84 -23.71 7.16
N SER A 133 4.35 -22.70 6.41
CA SER A 133 5.74 -22.68 5.92
C SER A 133 6.18 -21.25 5.63
N ARG A 134 7.17 -20.76 6.37
CA ARG A 134 7.72 -19.40 6.19
C ARG A 134 8.17 -19.10 4.75
N ILE A 135 8.81 -20.06 4.09
CA ILE A 135 9.34 -19.92 2.73
C ILE A 135 8.23 -20.09 1.69
N LYS A 136 7.42 -21.15 1.85
CA LYS A 136 6.37 -21.47 0.90
C LYS A 136 5.28 -20.39 0.89
N GLY A 137 4.81 -19.98 2.07
CA GLY A 137 3.82 -18.89 2.20
C GLY A 137 4.31 -17.55 1.64
N ALA A 138 5.60 -17.23 1.82
CA ALA A 138 6.19 -16.01 1.24
C ALA A 138 6.23 -16.06 -0.29
N ILE A 139 6.58 -17.21 -0.86
CA ILE A 139 6.59 -17.42 -2.32
C ILE A 139 5.16 -17.37 -2.85
N GLU A 140 4.23 -18.06 -2.20
CA GLU A 140 2.82 -18.09 -2.60
C GLU A 140 2.21 -16.69 -2.59
N SER A 141 2.35 -15.91 -1.51
CA SER A 141 1.81 -14.56 -1.44
C SER A 141 2.36 -13.63 -2.53
N PHE A 142 3.60 -13.84 -2.93
CA PHE A 142 4.22 -13.07 -4.01
C PHE A 142 3.69 -13.42 -5.40
N PHE A 143 3.25 -14.68 -5.60
CA PHE A 143 2.75 -15.18 -6.87
C PHE A 143 1.23 -15.16 -7.03
N GLU A 144 0.51 -14.68 -6.03
CA GLU A 144 -0.95 -14.67 -6.02
C GLU A 144 -1.59 -13.43 -6.61
N ASN A 145 -0.78 -12.57 -7.25
CA ASN A 145 -1.28 -11.37 -7.92
C ASN A 145 -2.16 -11.73 -9.11
N ASP A 146 -3.46 -11.71 -8.93
CA ASP A 146 -4.45 -12.06 -9.95
C ASP A 146 -5.35 -10.88 -10.36
N GLY A 147 -5.23 -9.73 -9.70
CA GLY A 147 -5.90 -8.47 -10.02
C GLY A 147 -7.27 -8.29 -9.37
N ARG A 148 -7.77 -9.25 -8.60
CA ARG A 148 -9.11 -9.16 -8.02
C ARG A 148 -9.23 -8.04 -6.98
N VAL A 149 -8.24 -7.90 -6.10
CA VAL A 149 -8.23 -6.87 -5.06
C VAL A 149 -8.17 -5.48 -5.69
N GLU A 150 -7.30 -5.32 -6.68
CA GLU A 150 -7.15 -4.05 -7.39
C GLU A 150 -8.40 -3.70 -8.20
N TYR A 151 -9.06 -4.71 -8.77
CA TYR A 151 -10.31 -4.54 -9.51
C TYR A 151 -11.43 -4.02 -8.62
N SER A 152 -11.60 -4.60 -7.44
CA SER A 152 -12.69 -4.25 -6.53
C SER A 152 -12.36 -3.11 -5.56
N PHE A 153 -11.12 -2.59 -5.55
CA PHE A 153 -10.65 -1.65 -4.54
C PHE A 153 -11.52 -0.40 -4.42
N VAL A 154 -11.95 0.15 -5.54
CA VAL A 154 -12.78 1.38 -5.52
C VAL A 154 -14.19 1.07 -4.98
N SER A 155 -14.84 0.04 -5.50
CA SER A 155 -16.20 -0.34 -5.08
C SER A 155 -16.28 -0.89 -3.66
N ASP A 156 -15.27 -1.66 -3.23
CA ASP A 156 -15.32 -2.34 -1.94
C ASP A 156 -14.73 -1.48 -0.80
N VAL A 157 -13.67 -0.72 -1.07
CA VAL A 157 -12.94 0.04 -0.04
C VAL A 157 -13.28 1.52 -0.10
N VAL A 158 -13.11 2.18 -1.27
CA VAL A 158 -13.29 3.64 -1.35
C VAL A 158 -14.74 4.03 -1.10
N GLU A 159 -15.70 3.37 -1.75
CA GLU A 159 -17.13 3.66 -1.56
C GLU A 159 -17.60 3.34 -0.13
N LYS A 160 -17.07 2.25 0.48
CA LYS A 160 -17.35 1.93 1.89
C LYS A 160 -16.85 3.03 2.83
N VAL A 161 -15.64 3.53 2.62
CA VAL A 161 -15.08 4.62 3.43
C VAL A 161 -15.88 5.91 3.25
N ASP A 162 -16.18 6.27 2.02
CA ASP A 162 -16.95 7.49 1.72
C ASP A 162 -18.39 7.44 2.28
N SER A 163 -19.00 6.25 2.34
CA SER A 163 -20.35 6.08 2.92
C SER A 163 -20.35 5.99 4.45
N THR A 164 -19.22 5.66 5.07
CA THR A 164 -19.13 5.47 6.52
C THR A 164 -18.58 6.70 7.24
N TYR A 165 -17.62 7.39 6.62
CA TYR A 165 -16.88 8.49 7.23
C TYR A 165 -17.12 9.83 6.52
N ARG A 166 -16.86 10.92 7.21
CA ARG A 166 -16.95 12.28 6.64
C ARG A 166 -15.73 12.59 5.77
N THR A 167 -15.69 12.00 4.59
CA THR A 167 -14.65 12.20 3.60
C THR A 167 -14.98 13.37 2.66
N ILE A 168 -13.95 13.89 1.98
CA ILE A 168 -14.10 14.74 0.79
C ILE A 168 -14.03 13.80 -0.42
N PRO A 169 -15.15 13.45 -1.07
CA PRO A 169 -15.22 12.39 -2.08
C PRO A 169 -14.73 12.85 -3.46
N GLU A 170 -13.61 13.56 -3.51
CA GLU A 170 -13.02 14.11 -4.71
C GLU A 170 -11.62 13.55 -4.97
N LYS A 171 -11.21 13.43 -6.23
CA LYS A 171 -9.87 13.01 -6.65
C LYS A 171 -8.79 13.82 -5.94
N SER A 172 -8.98 15.16 -5.86
CA SER A 172 -8.03 16.09 -5.25
C SER A 172 -7.80 15.89 -3.75
N ALA A 173 -8.69 15.17 -3.08
CA ALA A 173 -8.66 14.86 -1.66
C ALA A 173 -8.41 13.36 -1.38
N ARG A 174 -7.96 12.59 -2.38
CA ARG A 174 -7.62 11.18 -2.20
C ARG A 174 -6.17 10.89 -2.54
N ALA A 175 -5.50 10.25 -1.60
CA ALA A 175 -4.17 9.68 -1.75
C ALA A 175 -4.20 8.16 -1.64
N ILE A 176 -3.33 7.49 -2.38
CA ILE A 176 -3.05 6.07 -2.23
C ILE A 176 -1.56 5.84 -2.22
N GLY A 177 -1.10 4.92 -1.40
CA GLY A 177 0.30 4.54 -1.38
C GLY A 177 0.50 3.19 -0.70
N GLY A 178 1.73 2.73 -0.70
CA GLY A 178 2.04 1.48 -0.02
C GLY A 178 3.45 1.00 -0.28
N LEU A 179 3.84 -0.07 0.40
CA LEU A 179 5.16 -0.67 0.28
C LEU A 179 5.12 -1.96 -0.55
N SER A 180 6.15 -2.21 -1.37
CA SER A 180 6.35 -3.49 -2.07
C SER A 180 5.13 -3.90 -2.93
N ILE A 181 4.37 -4.93 -2.52
CA ILE A 181 3.12 -5.35 -3.16
C ILE A 181 2.06 -4.24 -3.08
N GLY A 182 1.93 -3.54 -1.95
CA GLY A 182 1.00 -2.42 -1.81
C GLY A 182 1.34 -1.27 -2.78
N ALA A 183 2.61 -1.02 -3.03
CA ALA A 183 3.05 -0.07 -4.05
C ALA A 183 2.72 -0.54 -5.48
N LEU A 184 2.87 -1.84 -5.77
CA LEU A 184 2.42 -2.46 -7.02
C LEU A 184 0.90 -2.26 -7.21
N GLN A 185 0.12 -2.57 -6.17
CA GLN A 185 -1.33 -2.39 -6.17
C GLN A 185 -1.69 -0.92 -6.44
N SER A 186 -1.02 0.03 -5.77
CA SER A 186 -1.23 1.47 -5.99
C SER A 186 -1.01 1.89 -7.44
N ILE A 187 0.06 1.39 -8.10
CA ILE A 187 0.32 1.64 -9.53
C ILE A 187 -0.85 1.17 -10.40
N HIS A 188 -1.31 -0.06 -10.16
CA HIS A 188 -2.32 -0.67 -11.03
C HIS A 188 -3.73 -0.18 -10.73
N ILE A 189 -4.08 0.10 -9.46
CA ILE A 189 -5.35 0.74 -9.09
C ILE A 189 -5.46 2.10 -9.77
N THR A 190 -4.45 2.96 -9.61
CA THR A 190 -4.52 4.33 -10.16
C THR A 190 -4.46 4.38 -11.68
N ALA A 191 -3.78 3.41 -12.31
CA ALA A 191 -3.76 3.31 -13.77
C ALA A 191 -5.09 2.80 -14.37
N ASN A 192 -5.89 2.05 -13.61
CA ASN A 192 -7.20 1.58 -14.03
C ASN A 192 -8.33 2.53 -13.61
N TYR A 193 -8.15 3.28 -12.53
CA TYR A 193 -9.07 4.28 -12.00
C TYR A 193 -8.40 5.67 -11.97
N PRO A 194 -8.14 6.29 -13.13
CA PRO A 194 -7.31 7.50 -13.26
C PRO A 194 -7.93 8.73 -12.60
N ASP A 195 -9.24 8.72 -12.37
CA ASP A 195 -9.98 9.86 -11.84
C ASP A 195 -10.31 9.75 -10.34
N VAL A 196 -9.68 8.78 -9.62
CA VAL A 196 -9.99 8.54 -8.22
C VAL A 196 -8.95 9.12 -7.26
N PHE A 197 -7.65 9.09 -7.62
CA PHE A 197 -6.56 9.48 -6.74
C PHE A 197 -5.65 10.54 -7.39
N ASP A 198 -5.34 11.60 -6.64
CA ASP A 198 -4.47 12.69 -7.11
C ASP A 198 -3.07 12.63 -6.52
N TYR A 199 -2.86 11.83 -5.47
CA TYR A 199 -1.57 11.62 -4.81
C TYR A 199 -1.26 10.11 -4.77
N VAL A 200 -0.13 9.72 -5.34
CA VAL A 200 0.30 8.32 -5.46
C VAL A 200 1.71 8.14 -4.92
N GLY A 201 1.85 7.42 -3.80
CA GLY A 201 3.13 7.12 -3.13
C GLY A 201 3.53 5.65 -3.31
N MET A 202 4.70 5.40 -3.89
CA MET A 202 5.17 4.05 -4.20
C MET A 202 6.50 3.78 -3.50
N PHE A 203 6.46 2.95 -2.45
CA PHE A 203 7.61 2.66 -1.60
C PHE A 203 8.20 1.29 -1.96
N SER A 204 9.36 1.28 -2.60
CA SER A 204 10.01 0.07 -3.12
C SER A 204 9.10 -0.77 -4.03
N PRO A 205 8.48 -0.19 -5.06
CA PRO A 205 7.49 -0.88 -5.88
C PRO A 205 8.10 -1.97 -6.77
N MET A 206 7.27 -2.95 -7.11
CA MET A 206 7.45 -3.82 -8.27
C MET A 206 6.40 -3.44 -9.31
N VAL A 207 6.79 -3.28 -10.58
CA VAL A 207 5.84 -2.84 -11.63
C VAL A 207 5.19 -4.02 -12.34
N HIS A 208 5.91 -5.09 -12.52
CA HIS A 208 5.46 -6.26 -13.27
C HIS A 208 5.56 -7.51 -12.40
N PRO A 209 4.49 -7.89 -11.69
CA PRO A 209 4.49 -9.08 -10.88
C PRO A 209 4.42 -10.35 -11.73
N PRO A 210 4.83 -11.50 -11.18
CA PRO A 210 4.35 -12.77 -11.70
C PRO A 210 2.83 -12.82 -11.51
N LEU A 211 2.12 -13.14 -12.58
CA LEU A 211 0.66 -13.13 -12.60
C LEU A 211 0.11 -14.54 -12.47
N LYS A 212 -0.91 -14.71 -11.65
CA LYS A 212 -1.75 -15.90 -11.61
C LYS A 212 -2.90 -15.73 -12.60
N PRO A 213 -3.22 -16.73 -13.42
CA PRO A 213 -4.39 -16.67 -14.30
C PRO A 213 -5.68 -16.50 -13.50
N SER A 214 -6.48 -15.50 -13.85
CA SER A 214 -7.81 -15.24 -13.30
C SER A 214 -8.63 -14.39 -14.29
N GLU A 215 -9.90 -14.21 -14.01
CA GLU A 215 -10.76 -13.28 -14.77
C GLU A 215 -10.32 -11.82 -14.61
N HIS A 216 -9.69 -11.46 -13.48
CA HIS A 216 -9.22 -10.10 -13.19
C HIS A 216 -7.76 -9.84 -13.61
N VAL A 217 -7.03 -10.82 -14.13
CA VAL A 217 -5.61 -10.67 -14.52
C VAL A 217 -5.38 -9.55 -15.56
N SER A 218 -6.41 -9.19 -16.31
CA SER A 218 -6.37 -8.08 -17.27
C SER A 218 -6.10 -6.73 -16.59
N PHE A 219 -6.34 -6.63 -15.29
CA PHE A 219 -6.07 -5.43 -14.51
C PHE A 219 -4.58 -5.06 -14.52
N TYR A 220 -3.70 -6.05 -14.55
CA TYR A 220 -2.26 -5.86 -14.67
C TYR A 220 -1.74 -5.71 -16.10
N LYS A 221 -2.56 -6.00 -17.10
CA LYS A 221 -2.13 -5.93 -18.50
C LYS A 221 -2.23 -4.52 -19.06
N LYS A 222 -1.49 -4.26 -20.15
CA LYS A 222 -1.54 -3.01 -20.92
C LYS A 222 -1.24 -1.74 -20.12
N LEU A 223 -0.38 -1.81 -19.10
CA LEU A 223 -0.07 -0.68 -18.21
C LEU A 223 0.33 0.58 -18.98
N LYS A 224 1.12 0.46 -20.06
CA LYS A 224 1.53 1.62 -20.88
C LYS A 224 0.35 2.34 -21.55
N GLN A 225 -0.71 1.62 -21.91
CA GLN A 225 -1.93 2.20 -22.49
C GLN A 225 -2.76 2.90 -21.39
N LYS A 226 -2.86 2.27 -20.23
CA LYS A 226 -3.54 2.84 -19.05
C LYS A 226 -2.84 4.10 -18.56
N HIS A 227 -1.51 4.11 -18.50
CA HIS A 227 -0.74 5.32 -18.19
C HIS A 227 -1.01 6.45 -19.18
N LYS A 228 -1.21 6.17 -20.48
CA LYS A 228 -1.57 7.22 -21.44
C LYS A 228 -2.87 7.91 -21.05
N VAL A 229 -3.86 7.16 -20.54
CA VAL A 229 -5.13 7.71 -20.05
C VAL A 229 -4.93 8.44 -18.73
N GLN A 230 -4.26 7.82 -17.76
CA GLN A 230 -4.00 8.39 -16.45
C GLN A 230 -3.25 9.73 -16.54
N PHE A 231 -2.21 9.80 -17.36
CA PHE A 231 -1.41 11.00 -17.52
C PHE A 231 -1.95 12.02 -18.54
N ALA A 232 -3.12 11.77 -19.13
CA ALA A 232 -3.89 12.82 -19.79
C ALA A 232 -4.52 13.80 -18.80
N SER A 233 -4.86 13.33 -17.58
CA SER A 233 -5.21 14.13 -16.39
C SER A 233 -4.32 13.67 -15.23
N PRO A 234 -3.05 14.09 -15.19
CA PRO A 234 -2.04 13.49 -14.33
C PRO A 234 -2.36 13.73 -12.85
N PRO A 235 -1.98 12.78 -11.96
CA PRO A 235 -1.98 13.03 -10.53
C PRO A 235 -1.12 14.25 -10.19
N ARG A 236 -1.49 14.99 -9.15
CA ARG A 236 -0.69 16.10 -8.60
C ARG A 236 0.66 15.61 -8.14
N LEU A 237 0.69 14.45 -7.48
CA LEU A 237 1.91 13.80 -7.01
C LEU A 237 1.90 12.32 -7.43
N TYR A 238 2.91 11.91 -8.19
CA TYR A 238 3.19 10.53 -8.57
C TYR A 238 4.64 10.23 -8.19
N TRP A 239 4.88 9.64 -7.01
CA TRP A 239 6.20 9.60 -6.39
C TRP A 239 6.70 8.18 -6.16
N VAL A 240 7.80 7.84 -6.82
CA VAL A 240 8.51 6.56 -6.65
C VAL A 240 9.68 6.75 -5.70
N MET A 241 9.75 5.95 -4.64
CA MET A 241 10.82 5.99 -3.63
C MET A 241 11.41 4.59 -3.45
N ILE A 242 12.74 4.48 -3.46
CA ILE A 242 13.42 3.18 -3.38
C ILE A 242 14.85 3.30 -2.87
N GLY A 243 15.30 2.30 -2.10
CA GLY A 243 16.67 2.16 -1.64
C GLY A 243 17.63 1.71 -2.77
N LYS A 244 18.85 2.22 -2.80
CA LYS A 244 19.84 1.89 -3.86
C LYS A 244 20.31 0.44 -3.87
N THR A 245 20.17 -0.28 -2.74
CA THR A 245 20.46 -1.71 -2.64
C THR A 245 19.20 -2.58 -2.63
N ASP A 246 18.03 -1.99 -2.92
CA ASP A 246 16.77 -2.73 -3.07
C ASP A 246 16.82 -3.61 -4.32
N ILE A 247 16.29 -4.83 -4.21
CA ILE A 247 16.24 -5.79 -5.33
C ILE A 247 15.48 -5.31 -6.54
N PHE A 248 14.51 -4.40 -6.33
CA PHE A 248 13.72 -3.83 -7.41
C PHE A 248 14.35 -2.57 -8.01
N TYR A 249 15.46 -2.07 -7.43
CA TYR A 249 16.09 -0.84 -7.86
C TYR A 249 16.39 -0.76 -9.37
N PRO A 250 17.01 -1.78 -10.02
CA PRO A 250 17.28 -1.70 -11.46
C PRO A 250 16.00 -1.62 -12.31
N ARG A 251 14.93 -2.29 -11.86
CA ARG A 251 13.64 -2.25 -12.56
C ARG A 251 12.96 -0.89 -12.40
N MET A 252 13.11 -0.27 -11.21
CA MET A 252 12.55 1.06 -10.96
C MET A 252 13.26 2.15 -11.74
N GLN A 253 14.57 2.05 -11.91
CA GLN A 253 15.28 2.94 -12.83
C GLN A 253 14.69 2.87 -14.26
N GLY A 254 14.43 1.66 -14.75
CA GLY A 254 13.80 1.45 -16.06
C GLY A 254 12.38 2.02 -16.13
N TYR A 255 11.60 1.87 -15.08
CA TYR A 255 10.25 2.41 -15.00
C TYR A 255 10.24 3.94 -14.97
N CYS A 256 11.04 4.57 -14.13
CA CYS A 256 11.16 6.03 -14.07
C CYS A 256 11.74 6.62 -15.37
N HIS A 257 12.70 5.93 -16.00
CA HIS A 257 13.17 6.30 -17.32
C HIS A 257 12.05 6.25 -18.37
N TYR A 258 11.20 5.22 -18.33
CA TYR A 258 10.02 5.15 -19.21
C TYR A 258 9.07 6.32 -18.96
N LEU A 259 8.72 6.63 -17.72
CA LEU A 259 7.84 7.77 -17.37
C LEU A 259 8.42 9.10 -17.87
N LYS A 260 9.70 9.34 -17.60
CA LYS A 260 10.44 10.53 -18.07
C LYS A 260 10.41 10.67 -19.59
N ARG A 261 10.69 9.58 -20.31
CA ARG A 261 10.71 9.56 -21.78
C ARG A 261 9.34 9.82 -22.41
N LYS A 262 8.25 9.51 -21.69
CA LYS A 262 6.88 9.79 -22.10
C LYS A 262 6.38 11.18 -21.70
N GLY A 263 7.18 11.95 -20.96
CA GLY A 263 6.78 13.25 -20.44
C GLY A 263 5.77 13.15 -19.28
N TYR A 264 5.64 11.99 -18.65
CA TYR A 264 4.72 11.77 -17.55
C TYR A 264 5.30 12.39 -16.26
N LYS A 265 4.59 13.36 -15.69
CA LYS A 265 5.03 14.06 -14.47
C LYS A 265 5.13 13.06 -13.32
N HIS A 266 6.32 12.92 -12.75
CA HIS A 266 6.58 12.05 -11.60
C HIS A 266 7.80 12.53 -10.84
N GLU A 267 7.89 12.15 -9.58
CA GLU A 267 9.07 12.31 -8.75
C GLU A 267 9.74 10.96 -8.51
N TYR A 268 11.06 10.97 -8.39
CA TYR A 268 11.86 9.77 -8.11
C TYR A 268 12.88 10.08 -7.04
N TYR A 269 12.78 9.39 -5.93
CA TYR A 269 13.69 9.53 -4.79
C TYR A 269 14.44 8.23 -4.53
N THR A 270 15.72 8.34 -4.20
CA THR A 270 16.55 7.18 -3.84
C THR A 270 17.29 7.44 -2.55
N SER A 271 17.20 6.51 -1.60
CA SER A 271 17.95 6.52 -0.35
C SER A 271 19.06 5.45 -0.31
N PRO A 272 19.95 5.47 0.67
CA PRO A 272 20.71 4.29 1.07
C PRO A 272 19.79 3.14 1.48
N GLY A 273 20.36 1.91 1.59
CA GLY A 273 19.63 0.74 2.08
C GLY A 273 18.80 0.03 1.02
N GLY A 274 18.07 -1.00 1.45
CA GLY A 274 17.37 -1.95 0.60
C GLY A 274 15.86 -2.03 0.89
N HIS A 275 15.30 -3.23 0.70
CA HIS A 275 13.88 -3.54 0.87
C HIS A 275 13.53 -3.73 2.35
N GLN A 276 13.42 -2.62 3.12
CA GLN A 276 13.43 -2.64 4.59
C GLN A 276 12.47 -1.60 5.18
N TRP A 277 11.96 -1.89 6.39
CA TRP A 277 10.95 -1.09 7.08
C TRP A 277 11.40 0.34 7.36
N TYR A 278 12.64 0.57 7.79
CA TYR A 278 13.12 1.93 8.07
C TYR A 278 13.06 2.84 6.83
N ASN A 279 13.31 2.31 5.62
CA ASN A 279 13.13 3.07 4.39
C ASN A 279 11.65 3.37 4.12
N TRP A 280 10.78 2.39 4.32
CA TRP A 280 9.35 2.56 4.03
C TRP A 280 8.68 3.53 4.99
N GLU A 281 9.06 3.51 6.26
CA GLU A 281 8.64 4.49 7.25
C GLU A 281 9.07 5.91 6.85
N GLU A 282 10.36 6.10 6.52
CA GLU A 282 10.87 7.37 6.02
C GLU A 282 10.09 7.85 4.78
N TYR A 283 9.87 6.96 3.81
CA TYR A 283 9.14 7.31 2.58
C TYR A 283 7.68 7.68 2.85
N CYS A 284 7.03 6.96 3.74
CA CYS A 284 5.66 7.28 4.15
C CYS A 284 5.60 8.66 4.81
N ASN A 285 6.51 8.96 5.73
CA ASN A 285 6.60 10.26 6.39
C ASN A 285 6.88 11.40 5.40
N MET A 286 7.80 11.20 4.46
CA MET A 286 8.06 12.16 3.38
C MET A 286 6.82 12.37 2.50
N PHE A 287 6.11 11.30 2.15
CA PHE A 287 4.92 11.36 1.31
C PHE A 287 3.78 12.08 2.02
N MET A 288 3.52 11.78 3.29
CA MET A 288 2.47 12.42 4.10
C MET A 288 2.67 13.94 4.18
N GLN A 289 3.91 14.42 4.29
CA GLN A 289 4.24 15.85 4.29
C GLN A 289 3.96 16.56 2.96
N ARG A 290 3.73 15.84 1.89
CA ARG A 290 3.44 16.38 0.55
C ARG A 290 1.96 16.33 0.17
N LEU A 291 1.13 15.72 1.03
CA LEU A 291 -0.31 15.60 0.80
C LEU A 291 -1.00 16.96 0.95
N TRP A 292 -1.98 17.18 0.11
CA TRP A 292 -2.91 18.32 0.14
C TRP A 292 -2.26 19.70 -0.10
N LYS A 293 -1.09 19.72 -0.77
CA LYS A 293 -0.34 20.97 -1.11
C LYS A 293 -0.47 21.32 -2.57
#